data_21b6db0f62c211f0c841507e61cbdc55
#
_entry.id   21b6db0f62c211f0c841507e61cbdc55
#
_cell.length_a   1.000
_cell.length_b   1.000
_cell.length_c   1.000
_cell.angle_alpha   90.00
_cell.angle_beta   90.00
_cell.angle_gamma   90.00
#
_symmetry.space_group_name_H-M   'P 1'
#
loop_
_entity.id
_entity.type
_entity.pdbx_description
1 polymer ?
#
loop_
_entity_poly.entity_id
_entity_poly.type
_entity_poly.pdbx_seq_one_letter_code
_entity_poly.pdbx_strand_id
1 'polypeptide(L)'
;MRPLESLPRQFQIWLTTGLLLAATMATLDGEIRLRLPFDIFPGAAYLGLLSLPAFAERSARPDGETDAQLGVYLGPAYTSESDLNLAQPGGTDMTFRDIAWEGKPFRRPPYYGYRAIYWPGGRYGVMLDFTHIKAIAIKDRPVQQSGFKDGDHVQPQAPVSATLKRLEFTHGYNLLTLNALRRGAPRGPNLIPYVGLGLGVAIPHVEVQRTDPPQSARTDEYQITGPALQVLGGIEWRFGRRLSLFVEYKLSCAMIRGDLVGGGKVTTNLCTHQLLAGPAVHLRARDAIPASP
;
A
#
# COMPACT_ATOMS: atom_id res chain seq x y z
N MET A 1 12.30 10.47 -21.52
CA MET A 1 11.74 9.23 -20.92
C MET A 1 12.89 8.28 -20.70
N ARG A 2 13.25 7.97 -19.45
CA ARG A 2 14.26 6.94 -19.17
C ARG A 2 13.61 5.58 -19.38
N PRO A 3 14.27 4.61 -20.03
CA PRO A 3 13.70 3.30 -20.29
C PRO A 3 13.42 2.54 -18.97
N LEU A 4 12.42 1.68 -18.97
CA LEU A 4 12.00 0.82 -17.84
C LEU A 4 13.16 0.01 -17.22
N GLU A 5 14.23 -0.21 -17.97
CA GLU A 5 15.45 -0.92 -17.54
C GLU A 5 16.24 -0.19 -16.44
N SER A 6 15.98 1.09 -16.18
CA SER A 6 16.60 1.86 -15.11
C SER A 6 15.94 1.71 -13.74
N LEU A 7 14.83 0.99 -13.65
CA LEU A 7 14.13 0.72 -12.40
C LEU A 7 14.78 -0.47 -11.67
N PRO A 8 14.83 -0.48 -10.33
CA PRO A 8 15.29 -1.62 -9.56
C PRO A 8 14.57 -2.90 -9.99
N ARG A 9 15.30 -4.02 -10.11
CA ARG A 9 14.79 -5.31 -10.60
C ARG A 9 13.50 -5.76 -9.89
N GLN A 10 13.41 -5.50 -8.59
CA GLN A 10 12.21 -5.76 -7.80
C GLN A 10 11.01 -4.91 -8.28
N PHE A 11 11.22 -3.64 -8.61
CA PHE A 11 10.15 -2.78 -9.10
C PHE A 11 9.69 -3.17 -10.52
N GLN A 12 10.61 -3.62 -11.38
CA GLN A 12 10.25 -4.20 -12.68
C GLN A 12 9.37 -5.44 -12.52
N ILE A 13 9.71 -6.32 -11.56
CA ILE A 13 8.90 -7.50 -11.22
C ILE A 13 7.51 -7.08 -10.73
N TRP A 14 7.41 -6.08 -9.84
CA TRP A 14 6.14 -5.58 -9.32
C TRP A 14 5.28 -4.91 -10.38
N LEU A 15 5.89 -4.09 -11.24
CA LEU A 15 5.19 -3.43 -12.35
C LEU A 15 4.67 -4.46 -13.36
N THR A 16 5.49 -5.46 -13.70
CA THR A 16 5.11 -6.54 -14.61
C THR A 16 4.03 -7.42 -14.01
N THR A 17 4.12 -7.76 -12.73
CA THR A 17 3.12 -8.56 -12.02
C THR A 17 1.80 -7.78 -11.88
N GLY A 18 1.85 -6.49 -11.55
CA GLY A 18 0.67 -5.63 -11.47
C GLY A 18 -0.01 -5.43 -12.81
N LEU A 19 0.75 -5.23 -13.89
CA LEU A 19 0.24 -5.13 -15.24
C LEU A 19 -0.31 -6.48 -15.75
N LEU A 20 0.33 -7.61 -15.42
CA LEU A 20 -0.18 -8.94 -15.73
C LEU A 20 -1.48 -9.22 -14.98
N LEU A 21 -1.58 -8.84 -13.70
CA LEU A 21 -2.82 -8.95 -12.92
C LEU A 21 -3.94 -8.11 -13.53
N ALA A 22 -3.65 -6.87 -13.92
CA ALA A 22 -4.62 -5.98 -14.57
C ALA A 22 -5.05 -6.51 -15.94
N ALA A 23 -4.11 -7.04 -16.75
CA ALA A 23 -4.39 -7.64 -18.04
C ALA A 23 -5.20 -8.94 -17.92
N THR A 24 -4.90 -9.77 -16.92
CA THR A 24 -5.65 -11.01 -16.64
C THR A 24 -7.06 -10.70 -16.16
N MET A 25 -7.26 -9.61 -15.40
CA MET A 25 -8.59 -9.14 -15.00
C MET A 25 -9.42 -8.59 -16.18
N ALA A 26 -8.77 -8.09 -17.23
CA ALA A 26 -9.44 -7.53 -18.40
C ALA A 26 -9.89 -8.58 -19.44
N THR A 27 -9.29 -9.77 -19.46
CA THR A 27 -9.47 -10.75 -20.53
C THR A 27 -10.31 -11.98 -20.17
N LEU A 28 -10.78 -12.12 -18.93
CA LEU A 28 -11.48 -13.34 -18.49
C LEU A 28 -12.97 -13.09 -18.24
N ASP A 29 -13.76 -13.35 -19.29
CA ASP A 29 -15.15 -13.80 -19.14
C ASP A 29 -15.12 -15.25 -18.64
N GLY A 30 -15.35 -15.46 -17.33
CA GLY A 30 -15.67 -16.78 -16.80
C GLY A 30 -14.93 -17.27 -15.58
N GLU A 31 -13.63 -17.24 -15.50
CA GLU A 31 -12.87 -17.70 -14.32
C GLU A 31 -11.61 -16.87 -14.10
N ILE A 32 -11.52 -16.18 -12.96
CA ILE A 32 -10.28 -15.54 -12.52
C ILE A 32 -9.48 -16.56 -11.73
N ARG A 33 -8.52 -17.23 -12.38
CA ARG A 33 -7.49 -18.02 -11.70
C ARG A 33 -6.29 -17.12 -11.45
N LEU A 34 -6.20 -16.56 -10.26
CA LEU A 34 -5.01 -15.87 -9.77
C LEU A 34 -3.93 -16.92 -9.50
N ARG A 35 -3.03 -17.16 -10.46
CA ARG A 35 -1.76 -17.81 -10.20
C ARG A 35 -0.76 -16.72 -9.81
N LEU A 36 -0.57 -16.54 -8.50
CA LEU A 36 0.57 -15.78 -8.01
C LEU A 36 1.81 -16.66 -8.14
N PRO A 37 2.91 -16.19 -8.74
CA PRO A 37 4.15 -16.93 -8.72
C PRO A 37 4.63 -17.01 -7.26
N PHE A 38 4.66 -18.22 -6.71
CA PHE A 38 4.98 -18.53 -5.32
C PHE A 38 6.41 -18.17 -4.90
N ASP A 39 7.30 -17.91 -5.86
CA ASP A 39 8.72 -17.68 -5.60
C ASP A 39 9.06 -16.25 -5.16
N ILE A 40 8.08 -15.36 -5.05
CA ILE A 40 8.28 -13.93 -4.72
C ILE A 40 8.07 -13.64 -3.22
N PHE A 41 7.49 -14.58 -2.46
CA PHE A 41 7.21 -14.40 -1.03
C PHE A 41 7.84 -15.51 -0.18
N PRO A 42 9.05 -15.35 0.35
CA PRO A 42 9.53 -16.24 1.41
C PRO A 42 8.64 -16.02 2.66
N GLY A 43 7.84 -17.02 3.00
CA GLY A 43 6.93 -16.99 4.16
C GLY A 43 5.44 -17.07 3.84
N ALA A 44 5.02 -17.02 2.58
CA ALA A 44 3.61 -17.14 2.17
C ALA A 44 3.18 -18.60 1.88
N ALA A 45 3.61 -19.55 2.70
CA ALA A 45 3.31 -20.98 2.50
C ALA A 45 1.82 -21.36 2.74
N TYR A 46 0.91 -20.41 2.98
CA TYR A 46 -0.49 -20.69 3.33
C TYR A 46 -1.55 -19.80 2.66
N LEU A 47 -1.30 -19.24 1.52
CA LEU A 47 -2.40 -18.75 0.69
C LEU A 47 -2.74 -19.84 -0.34
N GLY A 48 -3.46 -20.85 0.14
CA GLY A 48 -4.13 -21.82 -0.72
C GLY A 48 -4.92 -21.09 -1.79
N LEU A 49 -4.95 -21.68 -3.00
CA LEU A 49 -5.71 -21.20 -4.15
C LEU A 49 -7.03 -20.55 -3.70
N LEU A 50 -7.08 -19.23 -3.69
CA LEU A 50 -8.35 -18.53 -3.74
C LEU A 50 -8.85 -18.68 -5.18
N SER A 51 -9.42 -19.83 -5.49
CA SER A 51 -10.31 -19.95 -6.62
C SER A 51 -11.53 -19.13 -6.28
N LEU A 52 -11.54 -17.87 -6.71
CA LEU A 52 -12.77 -17.08 -6.72
C LEU A 52 -13.70 -17.78 -7.71
N PRO A 53 -14.85 -18.36 -7.24
CA PRO A 53 -15.77 -19.01 -8.15
C PRO A 53 -16.21 -18.02 -9.19
N ALA A 54 -16.33 -18.48 -10.44
CA ALA A 54 -16.91 -17.72 -11.54
C ALA A 54 -18.20 -17.07 -11.06
N PHE A 55 -18.25 -15.74 -11.07
CA PHE A 55 -19.43 -15.00 -10.65
C PHE A 55 -20.48 -15.15 -11.74
N ALA A 56 -21.36 -16.15 -11.57
CA ALA A 56 -22.51 -16.31 -12.43
C ALA A 56 -23.35 -15.02 -12.42
N GLU A 57 -23.58 -14.50 -13.59
CA GLU A 57 -24.35 -13.30 -13.87
C GLU A 57 -25.80 -13.46 -13.43
N ARG A 58 -26.18 -12.89 -12.29
CA ARG A 58 -27.55 -12.45 -12.08
C ARG A 58 -27.52 -11.03 -11.52
N SER A 59 -27.80 -10.11 -12.41
CA SER A 59 -28.02 -8.70 -12.14
C SER A 59 -29.19 -8.53 -11.17
N ALA A 60 -28.91 -7.94 -10.02
CA ALA A 60 -29.94 -7.48 -9.08
C ALA A 60 -29.86 -5.96 -8.87
N ARG A 61 -29.38 -5.22 -9.87
CA ARG A 61 -29.52 -3.75 -9.95
C ARG A 61 -29.95 -3.34 -11.35
N PRO A 62 -30.77 -2.30 -11.47
CA PRO A 62 -30.95 -1.64 -12.75
C PRO A 62 -29.57 -1.19 -13.23
N ASP A 63 -29.15 -1.70 -14.39
CA ASP A 63 -27.96 -1.25 -15.07
C ASP A 63 -28.12 0.25 -15.33
N GLY A 64 -27.23 1.07 -14.73
CA GLY A 64 -27.17 2.50 -15.00
C GLY A 64 -27.20 3.45 -13.79
N GLU A 65 -27.45 2.98 -12.57
CA GLU A 65 -27.46 3.87 -11.40
C GLU A 65 -26.02 4.25 -10.97
N THR A 66 -25.71 5.53 -11.07
CA THR A 66 -24.46 6.09 -10.53
C THR A 66 -24.48 6.06 -9.00
N ASP A 67 -23.35 5.76 -8.39
CA ASP A 67 -23.22 5.69 -6.94
C ASP A 67 -21.86 6.30 -6.54
N ALA A 68 -21.88 7.27 -5.65
CA ALA A 68 -20.68 7.82 -5.04
C ALA A 68 -20.68 7.46 -3.56
N GLN A 69 -19.52 7.08 -3.05
CA GLN A 69 -19.35 6.61 -1.67
C GLN A 69 -18.22 7.36 -1.00
N LEU A 70 -18.43 7.73 0.25
CA LEU A 70 -17.38 8.20 1.14
C LEU A 70 -17.26 7.22 2.30
N GLY A 71 -16.06 6.76 2.57
CA GLY A 71 -15.79 5.80 3.64
C GLY A 71 -14.60 6.20 4.48
N VAL A 72 -14.64 5.76 5.73
CA VAL A 72 -13.51 5.81 6.65
C VAL A 72 -13.24 4.40 7.14
N TYR A 73 -11.99 4.11 7.46
CA TYR A 73 -11.62 2.79 7.93
C TYR A 73 -10.46 2.81 8.91
N LEU A 74 -10.34 1.73 9.65
CA LEU A 74 -9.20 1.42 10.49
C LEU A 74 -8.94 -0.09 10.47
N GLY A 75 -7.79 -0.48 10.97
CA GLY A 75 -7.42 -1.90 11.06
C GLY A 75 -5.93 -2.11 11.26
N PRO A 76 -5.53 -3.34 11.60
CA PRO A 76 -4.13 -3.69 11.73
C PRO A 76 -3.40 -3.70 10.39
N ALA A 77 -2.09 -3.46 10.45
CA ALA A 77 -1.19 -3.57 9.31
C ALA A 77 0.10 -4.29 9.72
N TYR A 78 0.66 -5.02 8.77
CA TYR A 78 1.95 -5.69 8.87
C TYR A 78 2.81 -5.27 7.68
N THR A 79 3.99 -4.72 7.94
CA THR A 79 4.98 -4.35 6.92
C THR A 79 6.05 -5.43 6.86
N SER A 80 6.27 -5.98 5.65
CA SER A 80 7.28 -7.00 5.40
C SER A 80 8.69 -6.45 5.61
N GLU A 81 9.62 -7.33 5.96
CA GLU A 81 11.04 -6.99 6.00
C GLU A 81 11.52 -6.43 4.66
N SER A 82 12.46 -5.49 4.72
CA SER A 82 13.00 -4.86 3.51
C SER A 82 14.44 -4.42 3.68
N ASP A 83 15.14 -4.33 2.55
CA ASP A 83 16.48 -3.74 2.50
C ASP A 83 16.39 -2.22 2.60
N LEU A 84 17.40 -1.61 3.20
CA LEU A 84 17.55 -0.17 3.28
C LEU A 84 18.95 0.23 2.84
N ASN A 85 19.01 1.20 1.90
CA ASN A 85 20.25 1.84 1.50
C ASN A 85 20.35 3.22 2.14
N LEU A 86 21.49 3.50 2.76
CA LEU A 86 21.85 4.78 3.35
C LEU A 86 23.05 5.33 2.61
N ALA A 87 22.89 6.45 1.93
CA ALA A 87 23.97 7.19 1.27
C ALA A 87 24.07 8.61 1.83
N GLN A 88 25.24 9.00 2.32
CA GLN A 88 25.47 10.35 2.84
C GLN A 88 26.84 10.87 2.41
N PRO A 89 27.03 12.21 2.34
CA PRO A 89 28.34 12.81 2.17
C PRO A 89 29.33 12.34 3.23
N GLY A 90 30.62 12.34 2.91
CA GLY A 90 31.64 11.90 3.83
C GLY A 90 31.97 10.39 3.74
N GLY A 91 31.53 9.71 2.67
CA GLY A 91 31.91 8.33 2.39
C GLY A 91 31.00 7.28 3.03
N THR A 92 29.77 7.64 3.36
CA THR A 92 28.77 6.65 3.80
C THR A 92 27.94 6.19 2.59
N ASP A 93 28.04 4.92 2.27
CA ASP A 93 27.23 4.21 1.29
C ASP A 93 27.07 2.76 1.72
N MET A 94 25.98 2.47 2.41
CA MET A 94 25.78 1.17 3.05
C MET A 94 24.37 0.64 2.84
N THR A 95 24.29 -0.69 2.82
CA THR A 95 23.05 -1.45 2.70
C THR A 95 22.85 -2.28 3.95
N PHE A 96 21.67 -2.15 4.54
CA PHE A 96 21.15 -3.05 5.56
C PHE A 96 20.16 -4.01 4.91
N ARG A 97 20.30 -5.31 5.19
CA ARG A 97 19.44 -6.35 4.65
C ARG A 97 18.37 -6.75 5.65
N ASP A 98 17.17 -7.03 5.14
CA ASP A 98 16.07 -7.64 5.87
C ASP A 98 15.73 -6.91 7.19
N ILE A 99 15.63 -5.57 7.14
CA ILE A 99 15.17 -4.79 8.29
C ILE A 99 13.72 -5.15 8.57
N ALA A 100 13.45 -5.61 9.79
CA ALA A 100 12.10 -5.85 10.27
C ALA A 100 11.43 -4.55 10.73
N TRP A 101 10.14 -4.43 10.46
CA TRP A 101 9.34 -3.24 10.76
C TRP A 101 8.21 -3.55 11.74
N GLU A 102 8.06 -2.71 12.75
CA GLU A 102 6.89 -2.74 13.63
C GLU A 102 5.95 -1.56 13.32
N GLY A 103 4.65 -1.77 13.50
CA GLY A 103 3.66 -0.77 13.14
C GLY A 103 3.05 0.00 14.30
N LYS A 104 2.72 -0.65 15.42
CA LYS A 104 2.01 -0.08 16.59
C LYS A 104 0.66 0.57 16.24
N PRO A 105 -0.29 -0.20 15.64
CA PRO A 105 -1.53 0.33 15.04
C PRO A 105 -2.43 1.09 16.02
N PHE A 106 -2.41 0.75 17.32
CA PHE A 106 -3.26 1.35 18.33
C PHE A 106 -2.57 2.47 19.16
N ARG A 107 -1.27 2.73 18.94
CA ARG A 107 -0.62 3.91 19.52
C ARG A 107 -0.97 5.15 18.69
N ARG A 108 -1.16 6.29 19.38
CA ARG A 108 -1.48 7.57 18.70
C ARG A 108 -0.36 8.02 17.77
N PRO A 109 -0.70 8.54 16.57
CA PRO A 109 -1.99 8.44 15.91
C PRO A 109 -2.30 6.97 15.54
N PRO A 110 -3.58 6.51 15.62
CA PRO A 110 -3.96 5.15 15.20
C PRO A 110 -3.82 5.00 13.68
N TYR A 111 -3.90 3.76 13.17
CA TYR A 111 -4.04 3.54 11.72
C TYR A 111 -5.44 3.89 11.28
N TYR A 112 -5.55 4.67 10.22
CA TYR A 112 -6.83 5.07 9.64
C TYR A 112 -6.67 5.33 8.15
N GLY A 113 -7.78 5.43 7.46
CA GLY A 113 -7.82 5.88 6.09
C GLY A 113 -9.18 6.44 5.71
N TYR A 114 -9.16 7.13 4.58
CA TYR A 114 -10.33 7.73 3.94
C TYR A 114 -10.39 7.27 2.51
N ARG A 115 -11.60 7.00 2.01
CA ARG A 115 -11.79 6.65 0.61
C ARG A 115 -13.01 7.35 0.02
N ALA A 116 -12.89 7.75 -1.24
CA ALA A 116 -13.99 8.19 -2.06
C ALA A 116 -14.08 7.27 -3.27
N ILE A 117 -15.24 6.66 -3.50
CA ILE A 117 -15.46 5.75 -4.61
C ILE A 117 -16.55 6.32 -5.49
N TYR A 118 -16.32 6.26 -6.79
CA TYR A 118 -17.32 6.61 -7.81
C TYR A 118 -17.56 5.42 -8.74
N TRP A 119 -18.83 5.03 -8.84
CA TRP A 119 -19.33 4.01 -9.74
C TRP A 119 -20.20 4.69 -10.80
N PRO A 120 -19.72 4.89 -12.02
CA PRO A 120 -20.46 5.59 -13.08
C PRO A 120 -21.68 4.82 -13.61
N GLY A 121 -21.87 3.64 -13.14
CA GLY A 121 -22.87 2.66 -13.54
C GLY A 121 -22.22 1.29 -13.75
N GLY A 122 -22.96 0.22 -13.51
CA GLY A 122 -22.46 -1.13 -13.71
C GLY A 122 -21.39 -1.58 -12.70
N ARG A 123 -20.40 -2.35 -13.18
CA ARG A 123 -19.46 -3.11 -12.32
C ARG A 123 -18.13 -2.42 -12.06
N TYR A 124 -17.77 -1.40 -12.81
CA TYR A 124 -16.48 -0.74 -12.72
C TYR A 124 -16.61 0.59 -12.00
N GLY A 125 -15.60 0.93 -11.22
CA GLY A 125 -15.53 2.17 -10.46
C GLY A 125 -14.10 2.66 -10.28
N VAL A 126 -13.99 3.86 -9.74
CA VAL A 126 -12.72 4.51 -9.41
C VAL A 126 -12.73 4.88 -7.94
N MET A 127 -11.61 4.66 -7.24
CA MET A 127 -11.46 5.00 -5.83
C MET A 127 -10.21 5.84 -5.62
N LEU A 128 -10.38 7.00 -5.00
CA LEU A 128 -9.30 7.73 -4.35
C LEU A 128 -9.19 7.23 -2.92
N ASP A 129 -7.99 6.80 -2.52
CA ASP A 129 -7.75 6.19 -1.22
C ASP A 129 -6.55 6.84 -0.54
N PHE A 130 -6.75 7.31 0.68
CA PHE A 130 -5.71 7.82 1.57
C PHE A 130 -5.55 6.87 2.74
N THR A 131 -4.35 6.33 2.93
CA THR A 131 -4.00 5.41 4.02
C THR A 131 -2.95 6.05 4.93
N HIS A 132 -3.17 6.04 6.23
CA HIS A 132 -2.23 6.46 7.26
C HIS A 132 -1.81 5.26 8.12
N ILE A 133 -0.56 4.86 8.01
CA ILE A 133 0.05 3.76 8.77
C ILE A 133 1.41 4.20 9.32
N LYS A 134 2.15 3.29 9.95
CA LYS A 134 3.50 3.54 10.47
C LYS A 134 4.42 2.38 10.13
N ALA A 135 5.69 2.68 9.94
CA ALA A 135 6.76 1.69 9.86
C ALA A 135 7.94 2.15 10.72
N ILE A 136 8.26 1.39 11.75
CA ILE A 136 9.32 1.66 12.72
C ILE A 136 10.33 0.53 12.60
N ALA A 137 11.59 0.84 12.30
CA ALA A 137 12.61 -0.19 12.22
C ALA A 137 12.88 -0.83 13.59
N ILE A 138 12.91 -2.17 13.64
CA ILE A 138 13.37 -2.93 14.80
C ILE A 138 14.90 -2.91 14.78
N LYS A 139 15.50 -1.93 15.43
CA LYS A 139 16.90 -1.55 15.26
C LYS A 139 17.90 -2.40 16.04
N ASP A 140 17.47 -3.06 17.12
CA ASP A 140 18.40 -3.72 18.06
C ASP A 140 18.74 -5.16 17.65
N ARG A 141 18.09 -5.68 16.61
CA ARG A 141 18.42 -6.98 16.01
C ARG A 141 19.60 -6.82 15.05
N PRO A 142 20.63 -7.68 15.13
CA PRO A 142 21.68 -7.72 14.13
C PRO A 142 21.10 -8.04 12.76
N VAL A 143 21.51 -7.28 11.76
CA VAL A 143 21.18 -7.49 10.35
C VAL A 143 22.46 -7.60 9.52
N GLN A 144 22.40 -8.25 8.39
CA GLN A 144 23.51 -8.22 7.44
C GLN A 144 23.65 -6.81 6.88
N GLN A 145 24.88 -6.32 6.79
CA GLN A 145 25.19 -5.02 6.21
C GLN A 145 26.44 -5.08 5.34
N SER A 146 26.52 -4.18 4.39
CA SER A 146 27.64 -4.07 3.47
C SER A 146 27.87 -2.63 3.05
N GLY A 147 29.07 -2.32 2.56
CA GLY A 147 29.44 -1.00 2.08
C GLY A 147 30.38 -0.26 3.04
N PHE A 148 30.23 1.07 3.07
CA PHE A 148 31.13 1.97 3.78
C PHE A 148 30.35 2.90 4.71
N LYS A 149 30.91 3.16 5.88
CA LYS A 149 30.45 4.17 6.82
C LYS A 149 31.60 5.14 7.07
N ASP A 150 31.42 6.39 6.69
CA ASP A 150 32.42 7.47 6.83
C ASP A 150 33.79 7.11 6.19
N GLY A 151 33.76 6.34 5.10
CA GLY A 151 34.93 5.88 4.37
C GLY A 151 35.49 4.52 4.81
N ASP A 152 35.07 3.99 5.96
CA ASP A 152 35.50 2.70 6.48
C ASP A 152 34.55 1.57 6.08
N HIS A 153 35.11 0.37 5.84
CA HIS A 153 34.29 -0.82 5.63
C HIS A 153 33.46 -1.16 6.87
N VAL A 154 32.16 -1.40 6.68
CA VAL A 154 31.28 -1.80 7.79
C VAL A 154 31.50 -3.26 8.16
N GLN A 155 31.23 -3.60 9.43
CA GLN A 155 31.16 -5.00 9.86
C GLN A 155 30.04 -5.71 9.12
N PRO A 156 30.24 -6.96 8.64
CA PRO A 156 29.22 -7.68 7.86
C PRO A 156 27.90 -7.91 8.59
N GLN A 157 27.89 -7.85 9.91
CA GLN A 157 26.72 -8.02 10.75
C GLN A 157 26.78 -7.11 11.98
N ALA A 158 25.78 -6.25 12.13
CA ALA A 158 25.61 -5.40 13.30
C ALA A 158 24.14 -4.97 13.43
N PRO A 159 23.71 -4.51 14.64
CA PRO A 159 22.38 -3.93 14.79
C PRO A 159 22.30 -2.58 14.03
N VAL A 160 21.13 -2.29 13.48
CA VAL A 160 20.87 -1.00 12.81
C VAL A 160 21.12 0.18 13.75
N SER A 161 20.86 0.00 15.07
CA SER A 161 21.10 1.00 16.12
C SER A 161 22.58 1.42 16.27
N ALA A 162 23.53 0.62 15.79
CA ALA A 162 24.95 1.01 15.75
C ALA A 162 25.21 2.19 14.78
N THR A 163 24.36 2.40 13.79
CA THR A 163 24.49 3.48 12.81
C THR A 163 23.34 4.47 12.88
N LEU A 164 22.10 4.00 13.08
CA LEU A 164 20.90 4.82 13.07
C LEU A 164 20.22 4.79 14.44
N LYS A 165 20.28 5.92 15.15
CA LYS A 165 19.54 6.15 16.39
C LYS A 165 18.03 6.14 16.14
N ARG A 166 17.61 6.70 14.99
CA ARG A 166 16.21 6.75 14.56
C ARG A 166 16.11 6.35 13.09
N LEU A 167 15.16 5.47 12.80
CA LEU A 167 14.75 5.06 11.47
C LEU A 167 13.29 4.68 11.54
N GLU A 168 12.42 5.61 11.23
CA GLU A 168 10.98 5.41 11.37
C GLU A 168 10.17 6.37 10.51
N PHE A 169 8.94 5.94 10.21
CA PHE A 169 7.92 6.70 9.51
C PHE A 169 6.66 6.73 10.40
N THR A 170 6.74 7.44 11.56
CA THR A 170 5.78 7.30 12.68
C THR A 170 4.66 8.32 12.71
N HIS A 171 4.88 9.54 12.24
CA HIS A 171 3.84 10.55 12.10
C HIS A 171 3.02 10.37 10.82
N GLY A 172 3.25 9.26 10.12
CA GLY A 172 2.52 8.79 8.97
C GLY A 172 3.44 8.26 7.88
N TYR A 173 3.34 6.96 7.62
CA TYR A 173 3.68 6.39 6.34
C TYR A 173 2.39 6.48 5.51
N ASN A 174 2.19 7.65 4.88
CA ASN A 174 0.97 7.96 4.15
C ASN A 174 1.07 7.47 2.71
N LEU A 175 -0.02 6.89 2.22
CA LEU A 175 -0.18 6.51 0.82
C LEU A 175 -1.42 7.21 0.27
N LEU A 176 -1.28 7.84 -0.90
CA LEU A 176 -2.40 8.38 -1.65
C LEU A 176 -2.45 7.66 -2.99
N THR A 177 -3.52 6.89 -3.24
CA THR A 177 -3.65 6.04 -4.42
C THR A 177 -4.95 6.27 -5.17
N LEU A 178 -4.89 6.17 -6.49
CA LEU A 178 -6.05 6.10 -7.37
C LEU A 178 -6.20 4.66 -7.85
N ASN A 179 -7.36 4.07 -7.60
CA ASN A 179 -7.63 2.66 -7.82
C ASN A 179 -8.76 2.46 -8.83
N ALA A 180 -8.56 1.57 -9.78
CA ALA A 180 -9.62 1.00 -10.57
C ALA A 180 -10.26 -0.15 -9.79
N LEU A 181 -11.59 -0.14 -9.69
CA LEU A 181 -12.34 -1.14 -8.95
C LEU A 181 -13.25 -1.93 -9.88
N ARG A 182 -13.47 -3.20 -9.54
CA ARG A 182 -14.50 -4.04 -10.12
C ARG A 182 -15.30 -4.69 -8.99
N ARG A 183 -16.61 -4.48 -8.98
CA ARG A 183 -17.52 -5.20 -8.08
C ARG A 183 -18.09 -6.44 -8.77
N GLY A 184 -18.21 -7.53 -7.99
CA GLY A 184 -18.86 -8.75 -8.42
C GLY A 184 -20.39 -8.67 -8.29
N ALA A 185 -21.05 -9.73 -8.69
CA ALA A 185 -22.48 -9.87 -8.44
C ALA A 185 -22.80 -9.89 -6.94
N PRO A 186 -23.89 -9.25 -6.50
CA PRO A 186 -24.32 -9.31 -5.12
C PRO A 186 -24.56 -10.77 -4.68
N ARG A 187 -24.12 -11.10 -3.46
CA ARG A 187 -24.40 -12.38 -2.82
C ARG A 187 -25.50 -12.18 -1.78
N GLY A 188 -26.69 -12.69 -2.09
CA GLY A 188 -27.88 -12.35 -1.32
C GLY A 188 -28.27 -10.87 -1.52
N PRO A 189 -29.10 -10.32 -0.64
CA PRO A 189 -29.68 -9.00 -0.84
C PRO A 189 -28.68 -7.84 -0.65
N ASN A 190 -27.58 -8.02 0.10
CA ASN A 190 -26.82 -6.90 0.60
C ASN A 190 -25.29 -7.05 0.55
N LEU A 191 -24.73 -8.21 0.19
CA LEU A 191 -23.29 -8.42 0.16
C LEU A 191 -22.74 -8.23 -1.25
N ILE A 192 -21.79 -7.30 -1.40
CA ILE A 192 -21.19 -6.95 -2.69
C ILE A 192 -19.67 -7.15 -2.58
N PRO A 193 -19.11 -8.21 -3.17
CA PRO A 193 -17.67 -8.37 -3.26
C PRO A 193 -17.09 -7.40 -4.29
N TYR A 194 -15.86 -6.95 -4.04
CA TYR A 194 -15.12 -6.10 -4.97
C TYR A 194 -13.63 -6.37 -4.90
N VAL A 195 -12.94 -6.02 -5.96
CA VAL A 195 -11.47 -6.05 -6.08
C VAL A 195 -10.98 -4.77 -6.72
N GLY A 196 -9.74 -4.42 -6.47
CA GLY A 196 -9.16 -3.22 -7.04
C GLY A 196 -7.65 -3.29 -7.22
N LEU A 197 -7.17 -2.47 -8.14
CA LEU A 197 -5.76 -2.23 -8.42
C LEU A 197 -5.55 -0.73 -8.55
N GLY A 198 -4.49 -0.21 -7.90
CA GLY A 198 -4.22 1.21 -7.87
C GLY A 198 -2.76 1.57 -7.95
N LEU A 199 -2.53 2.80 -8.37
CA LEU A 199 -1.24 3.46 -8.40
C LEU A 199 -1.34 4.77 -7.62
N GLY A 200 -0.22 5.20 -7.04
CA GLY A 200 -0.19 6.42 -6.26
C GLY A 200 1.20 6.83 -5.83
N VAL A 201 1.25 7.60 -4.76
CA VAL A 201 2.48 8.14 -4.19
C VAL A 201 2.55 7.88 -2.69
N ALA A 202 3.79 7.70 -2.21
CA ALA A 202 4.08 7.63 -0.79
C ALA A 202 4.50 9.03 -0.28
N ILE A 203 3.89 9.43 0.84
CA ILE A 203 4.13 10.72 1.51
C ILE A 203 4.45 10.44 2.99
N PRO A 204 5.54 9.72 3.30
CA PRO A 204 5.90 9.44 4.67
C PRO A 204 6.42 10.68 5.40
N HIS A 205 6.22 10.70 6.71
CA HIS A 205 7.02 11.53 7.60
C HIS A 205 8.34 10.81 7.84
N VAL A 206 9.41 11.31 7.23
CA VAL A 206 10.74 10.69 7.28
C VAL A 206 11.44 11.09 8.57
N GLU A 207 11.67 10.13 9.46
CA GLU A 207 12.39 10.34 10.70
C GLU A 207 13.67 9.49 10.73
N VAL A 208 14.77 10.13 10.37
CA VAL A 208 16.09 9.48 10.30
C VAL A 208 17.10 10.30 11.09
N GLN A 209 17.85 9.65 11.97
CA GLN A 209 18.93 10.25 12.75
C GLN A 209 20.07 9.26 12.93
N ARG A 210 21.28 9.68 12.66
CA ARG A 210 22.47 8.86 12.96
C ARG A 210 22.79 8.83 14.45
N THR A 211 23.50 7.80 14.86
CA THR A 211 23.98 7.65 16.24
C THR A 211 25.20 8.55 16.49
N ASP A 212 26.05 8.76 15.48
CA ASP A 212 27.33 9.42 15.63
C ASP A 212 27.24 10.94 15.35
N PRO A 213 27.87 11.81 16.18
CA PRO A 213 28.13 13.20 15.84
C PRO A 213 29.18 13.28 14.69
N PRO A 214 29.19 14.34 13.87
CA PRO A 214 28.31 15.53 13.83
C PRO A 214 27.00 15.31 13.06
N GLN A 215 26.81 14.14 12.45
CA GLN A 215 25.64 13.82 11.61
C GLN A 215 24.40 13.45 12.45
N SER A 216 24.38 13.85 13.73
CA SER A 216 23.23 13.69 14.61
C SER A 216 22.03 14.57 14.23
N ALA A 217 22.17 15.39 13.18
CA ALA A 217 21.05 16.14 12.61
C ALA A 217 19.94 15.16 12.25
N ARG A 218 18.73 15.47 12.73
CA ARG A 218 17.53 14.64 12.51
C ARG A 218 16.79 15.16 11.29
N THR A 219 16.54 14.28 10.35
CA THR A 219 15.50 14.47 9.36
C THR A 219 14.17 14.18 10.02
N ASP A 220 13.19 15.09 9.93
CA ASP A 220 11.93 15.01 10.66
C ASP A 220 10.86 15.80 9.90
N GLU A 221 10.46 15.31 8.71
CA GLU A 221 9.56 16.04 7.80
C GLU A 221 8.79 15.12 6.85
N TYR A 222 7.68 15.62 6.32
CA TYR A 222 6.95 14.95 5.25
C TYR A 222 7.63 15.15 3.90
N GLN A 223 7.78 14.06 3.15
CA GLN A 223 8.35 14.09 1.81
C GLN A 223 7.52 13.24 0.84
N ILE A 224 7.40 13.67 -0.40
CA ILE A 224 6.90 12.80 -1.49
C ILE A 224 8.08 11.94 -1.95
N THR A 225 8.08 10.67 -1.54
CA THR A 225 9.29 9.83 -1.64
C THR A 225 9.32 8.93 -2.86
N GLY A 226 8.18 8.56 -3.42
CA GLY A 226 8.16 7.70 -4.61
C GLY A 226 6.78 7.13 -4.93
N PRO A 227 6.72 6.28 -5.98
CA PRO A 227 5.49 5.65 -6.40
C PRO A 227 5.03 4.59 -5.40
N ALA A 228 3.71 4.36 -5.39
CA ALA A 228 3.05 3.30 -4.65
C ALA A 228 2.16 2.48 -5.58
N LEU A 229 2.12 1.17 -5.36
CA LEU A 229 1.22 0.22 -6.00
C LEU A 229 0.30 -0.37 -4.94
N GLN A 230 -0.99 -0.54 -5.24
CA GLN A 230 -1.97 -1.09 -4.33
C GLN A 230 -2.83 -2.14 -5.01
N VAL A 231 -3.05 -3.27 -4.33
CA VAL A 231 -4.03 -4.30 -4.70
C VAL A 231 -4.95 -4.50 -3.52
N LEU A 232 -6.24 -4.62 -3.75
CA LEU A 232 -7.21 -4.79 -2.70
C LEU A 232 -8.35 -5.73 -3.09
N GLY A 233 -8.98 -6.30 -2.08
CA GLY A 233 -10.18 -7.10 -2.23
C GLY A 233 -11.01 -7.05 -0.97
N GLY A 234 -12.32 -6.90 -1.13
CA GLY A 234 -13.20 -6.73 0.01
C GLY A 234 -14.64 -7.13 -0.25
N ILE A 235 -15.42 -7.03 0.79
CA ILE A 235 -16.86 -7.25 0.79
C ILE A 235 -17.52 -6.03 1.43
N GLU A 236 -18.48 -5.47 0.74
CA GLU A 236 -19.36 -4.42 1.25
C GLU A 236 -20.68 -5.03 1.66
N TRP A 237 -21.13 -4.73 2.86
CA TRP A 237 -22.47 -5.07 3.35
C TRP A 237 -23.32 -3.80 3.46
N ARG A 238 -24.39 -3.71 2.68
CA ARG A 238 -25.29 -2.55 2.62
C ARG A 238 -26.45 -2.71 3.60
N PHE A 239 -26.67 -1.70 4.43
CA PHE A 239 -27.87 -1.59 5.24
C PHE A 239 -28.74 -0.46 4.69
N GLY A 240 -29.73 -0.80 3.89
CA GLY A 240 -30.59 0.18 3.28
C GLY A 240 -29.90 0.98 2.16
N ARG A 241 -30.37 2.21 1.94
CA ARG A 241 -30.03 2.99 0.76
C ARG A 241 -28.75 3.83 0.87
N ARG A 242 -28.34 4.20 2.10
CA ARG A 242 -27.31 5.21 2.32
C ARG A 242 -26.09 4.74 3.11
N LEU A 243 -26.18 3.60 3.78
CA LEU A 243 -25.11 3.14 4.68
C LEU A 243 -24.64 1.75 4.31
N SER A 244 -23.36 1.54 4.40
CA SER A 244 -22.74 0.22 4.32
C SER A 244 -21.59 0.09 5.32
N LEU A 245 -21.22 -1.16 5.60
CA LEU A 245 -19.96 -1.53 6.22
C LEU A 245 -19.15 -2.29 5.20
N PHE A 246 -17.83 -2.21 5.29
CA PHE A 246 -16.97 -3.05 4.47
C PHE A 246 -15.84 -3.66 5.30
N VAL A 247 -15.38 -4.80 4.85
CA VAL A 247 -14.13 -5.44 5.28
C VAL A 247 -13.28 -5.64 4.04
N GLU A 248 -12.01 -5.25 4.12
CA GLU A 248 -11.11 -5.23 2.99
C GLU A 248 -9.72 -5.72 3.40
N TYR A 249 -9.13 -6.57 2.57
CA TYR A 249 -7.70 -6.83 2.57
C TYR A 249 -7.03 -5.95 1.53
N LYS A 250 -5.91 -5.31 1.91
CA LYS A 250 -5.14 -4.41 1.08
C LYS A 250 -3.65 -4.75 1.17
N LEU A 251 -3.00 -4.89 0.04
CA LEU A 251 -1.55 -4.95 -0.09
C LEU A 251 -1.08 -3.69 -0.80
N SER A 252 -0.21 -2.92 -0.15
CA SER A 252 0.38 -1.72 -0.72
C SER A 252 1.89 -1.83 -0.69
N CYS A 253 2.56 -1.63 -1.82
CA CYS A 253 4.01 -1.57 -1.93
C CYS A 253 4.43 -0.20 -2.41
N ALA A 254 5.34 0.47 -1.70
CA ALA A 254 5.82 1.80 -2.05
C ALA A 254 7.34 1.89 -2.01
N MET A 255 7.89 2.65 -2.95
CA MET A 255 9.29 3.05 -2.94
C MET A 255 9.43 4.28 -2.05
N ILE A 256 10.29 4.19 -1.05
CA ILE A 256 10.65 5.30 -0.19
C ILE A 256 12.06 5.75 -0.56
N ARG A 257 12.18 7.00 -0.97
CA ARG A 257 13.46 7.66 -1.24
C ARG A 257 13.44 9.02 -0.54
N GLY A 258 13.85 9.01 0.74
CA GLY A 258 13.86 10.20 1.59
C GLY A 258 15.19 10.92 1.51
N ASP A 259 15.14 12.24 1.34
CA ASP A 259 16.30 13.12 1.45
C ASP A 259 16.63 13.34 2.94
N LEU A 260 17.94 13.44 3.24
CA LEU A 260 18.42 13.59 4.61
C LEU A 260 18.97 14.99 4.87
N VAL A 261 18.73 15.51 6.07
CA VAL A 261 19.36 16.74 6.55
C VAL A 261 20.87 16.55 6.57
N GLY A 262 21.64 17.52 6.04
CA GLY A 262 23.08 17.42 5.84
C GLY A 262 23.48 16.73 4.55
N GLY A 263 22.50 16.37 3.71
CA GLY A 263 22.70 15.72 2.41
C GLY A 263 22.62 14.20 2.47
N GLY A 264 22.45 13.62 1.29
CA GLY A 264 22.31 12.16 1.15
C GLY A 264 20.85 11.68 1.15
N LYS A 265 20.67 10.38 1.16
CA LYS A 265 19.36 9.73 1.00
C LYS A 265 19.26 8.42 1.77
N VAL A 266 18.03 8.13 2.19
CA VAL A 266 17.63 6.79 2.62
C VAL A 266 16.68 6.21 1.59
N THR A 267 16.89 4.95 1.18
CA THR A 267 16.03 4.28 0.18
C THR A 267 15.63 2.90 0.68
N THR A 268 14.33 2.61 0.64
CA THR A 268 13.77 1.30 0.96
C THR A 268 12.48 1.06 0.17
N ASN A 269 12.05 -0.20 0.05
CA ASN A 269 10.75 -0.56 -0.52
C ASN A 269 9.90 -1.20 0.59
N LEU A 270 8.78 -0.57 0.93
CA LEU A 270 7.89 -1.06 1.97
C LEU A 270 6.65 -1.70 1.36
N CYS A 271 6.45 -2.99 1.62
CA CYS A 271 5.24 -3.72 1.27
C CYS A 271 4.43 -3.98 2.56
N THR A 272 3.21 -3.48 2.61
CA THR A 272 2.37 -3.51 3.80
C THR A 272 1.04 -4.21 3.51
N HIS A 273 0.74 -5.20 4.33
CA HIS A 273 -0.51 -5.95 4.36
C HIS A 273 -1.44 -5.34 5.40
N GLN A 274 -2.70 -5.12 5.05
CA GLN A 274 -3.70 -4.52 5.92
C GLN A 274 -4.99 -5.32 5.88
N LEU A 275 -5.60 -5.50 7.05
CA LEU A 275 -6.99 -5.96 7.17
C LEU A 275 -7.81 -4.81 7.75
N LEU A 276 -8.73 -4.29 6.96
CA LEU A 276 -9.42 -3.05 7.22
C LEU A 276 -10.92 -3.27 7.36
N ALA A 277 -11.55 -2.47 8.20
CA ALA A 277 -13.00 -2.40 8.29
C ALA A 277 -13.44 -0.95 8.49
N GLY A 278 -14.61 -0.62 7.97
CA GLY A 278 -15.15 0.71 8.15
C GLY A 278 -16.55 0.93 7.58
N PRO A 279 -17.21 2.01 8.00
CA PRO A 279 -18.47 2.45 7.42
C PRO A 279 -18.25 3.24 6.13
N ALA A 280 -19.26 3.21 5.27
CA ALA A 280 -19.34 4.08 4.11
C ALA A 280 -20.76 4.66 3.95
N VAL A 281 -20.81 5.90 3.46
CA VAL A 281 -22.03 6.62 3.14
C VAL A 281 -22.16 6.70 1.62
N HIS A 282 -23.34 6.36 1.09
CA HIS A 282 -23.68 6.45 -0.33
C HIS A 282 -24.32 7.80 -0.62
N LEU A 283 -23.70 8.54 -1.53
CA LEU A 283 -24.19 9.80 -2.06
C LEU A 283 -24.85 9.50 -3.40
N ARG A 284 -26.19 9.32 -3.42
CA ARG A 284 -26.92 9.11 -4.67
C ARG A 284 -27.01 10.42 -5.45
N ALA A 285 -26.80 10.36 -6.77
CA ALA A 285 -27.28 11.42 -7.63
C ALA A 285 -28.81 11.53 -7.43
N ARG A 286 -29.31 12.73 -7.16
CA ARG A 286 -30.76 13.01 -7.23
C ARG A 286 -31.19 12.67 -8.66
N ASP A 287 -32.19 11.79 -8.78
CA ASP A 287 -32.90 11.66 -10.02
C ASP A 287 -33.27 13.07 -10.49
N ALA A 288 -32.86 13.42 -11.72
CA ALA A 288 -33.30 14.67 -12.31
C ALA A 288 -34.83 14.70 -12.19
N ILE A 289 -35.37 15.73 -11.53
CA ILE A 289 -36.83 15.96 -11.50
C ILE A 289 -37.26 15.95 -12.96
N PRO A 290 -38.15 15.02 -13.38
CA PRO A 290 -38.65 15.06 -14.74
C PRO A 290 -39.26 16.44 -14.95
N ALA A 291 -38.78 17.15 -15.96
CA ALA A 291 -39.38 18.41 -16.36
C ALA A 291 -40.89 18.15 -16.55
N SER A 292 -41.70 18.80 -15.74
CA SER A 292 -43.17 18.73 -15.89
C SER A 292 -43.54 19.15 -17.31
N PRO A 293 -44.48 18.43 -17.96
CA PRO A 293 -44.89 18.71 -19.31
C PRO A 293 -45.52 20.11 -19.48
#